data_3720f3805860bed143091f42ef0a3b2b
#
_entry.id   3720f3805860bed143091f42ef0a3b2b
#
_cell.length_a   1.000
_cell.length_b   1.000
_cell.length_c   1.000
_cell.angle_alpha   90.00
_cell.angle_beta   90.00
_cell.angle_gamma   90.00
#
_symmetry.space_group_name_H-M   'P 1'
#
loop_
_entity.id
_entity.type
_entity.pdbx_description
1 polymer ?
#
loop_
_entity_poly.entity_id
_entity_poly.type
_entity_poly.pdbx_seq_one_letter_code
_entity_poly.pdbx_strand_id
1 'polypeptide(L)'
;EEYNIEQEPAKRPEMLSVLCVLSFINAVWSALSNFISFAFYDTFQSLFAQMAAGEGMFEDMAEQMGDSWEIMAQASEMAFSIGRGYYFLEMLLYVASFVGVLMMWKLQKRGFHIYAIAQILMLIVITVFTKITFGPVLWTALFIAMYYPHYKKSMQ
;
A
#
# COMPACT_ATOMS: atom_id res chain seq x y z
N GLU A 1 24.93 24.27 41.34
CA GLU A 1 25.38 23.55 40.14
C GLU A 1 24.20 22.73 39.62
N GLU A 2 23.46 23.28 38.64
CA GLU A 2 22.44 22.54 37.91
C GLU A 2 23.16 21.49 37.05
N TYR A 3 23.01 20.25 37.44
CA TYR A 3 23.40 19.10 36.60
C TYR A 3 22.48 19.05 35.38
N ASN A 4 22.94 19.64 34.29
CA ASN A 4 22.36 19.42 32.96
C ASN A 4 22.57 17.94 32.60
N ILE A 5 21.62 17.10 32.94
CA ILE A 5 21.54 15.74 32.40
C ILE A 5 21.17 15.92 30.93
N GLU A 6 22.15 16.00 30.07
CA GLU A 6 21.98 15.83 28.63
C GLU A 6 21.32 14.45 28.45
N GLN A 7 20.01 14.43 28.22
CA GLN A 7 19.30 13.21 27.87
C GLN A 7 19.92 12.73 26.55
N GLU A 8 20.71 11.66 26.63
CA GLU A 8 21.18 10.97 25.43
C GLU A 8 20.00 10.77 24.47
N PRO A 9 20.12 11.13 23.18
CA PRO A 9 19.05 10.97 22.23
C PRO A 9 18.62 9.50 22.21
N ALA A 10 17.35 9.25 22.46
CA ALA A 10 16.77 7.92 22.59
C ALA A 10 17.19 7.05 21.39
N LYS A 11 18.04 6.05 21.65
CA LYS A 11 18.58 5.16 20.63
C LYS A 11 17.43 4.38 20.02
N ARG A 12 17.26 4.50 18.71
CA ARG A 12 16.20 3.80 17.98
C ARG A 12 16.45 2.30 17.99
N PRO A 13 15.46 1.47 18.36
CA PRO A 13 15.60 0.01 18.27
C PRO A 13 15.85 -0.41 16.81
N GLU A 14 16.79 -1.32 16.59
CA GLU A 14 17.14 -1.81 15.25
C GLU A 14 15.91 -2.39 14.51
N MET A 15 15.08 -3.14 15.21
CA MET A 15 13.87 -3.74 14.65
C MET A 15 12.86 -2.68 14.16
N LEU A 16 12.71 -1.57 14.89
CA LEU A 16 11.88 -0.45 14.45
C LEU A 16 12.44 0.18 13.17
N SER A 17 13.76 0.29 13.04
CA SER A 17 14.40 0.81 11.84
C SER A 17 14.14 -0.08 10.62
N VAL A 18 14.26 -1.39 10.76
CA VAL A 18 13.95 -2.36 9.69
C VAL A 18 12.48 -2.26 9.27
N LEU A 19 11.55 -2.23 10.23
CA LEU A 19 10.12 -2.09 9.94
C LEU A 19 9.80 -0.79 9.20
N CYS A 20 10.38 0.33 9.64
CA CYS A 20 10.19 1.62 8.97
C CYS A 20 10.73 1.59 7.53
N VAL A 21 11.92 1.01 7.28
CA VAL A 21 12.49 0.90 5.93
C VAL A 21 11.59 0.08 5.02
N LEU A 22 11.12 -1.08 5.47
CA LEU A 22 10.20 -1.93 4.71
C LEU A 22 8.89 -1.18 4.40
N SER A 23 8.33 -0.48 5.40
CA SER A 23 7.12 0.31 5.21
C SER A 23 7.35 1.50 4.28
N PHE A 24 8.52 2.15 4.27
CA PHE A 24 8.87 3.20 3.32
C PHE A 24 8.89 2.66 1.89
N ILE A 25 9.59 1.56 1.65
CA ILE A 25 9.67 0.94 0.32
C ILE A 25 8.26 0.61 -0.18
N ASN A 26 7.45 -0.04 0.67
CA ASN A 26 6.08 -0.39 0.32
C ASN A 26 5.21 0.85 0.04
N ALA A 27 5.25 1.87 0.90
CA ALA A 27 4.44 3.08 0.73
C ALA A 27 4.82 3.87 -0.53
N VAL A 28 6.11 4.03 -0.82
CA VAL A 28 6.59 4.73 -2.02
C VAL A 28 6.21 3.95 -3.28
N TRP A 29 6.47 2.64 -3.30
CA TRP A 29 6.13 1.79 -4.43
C TRP A 29 4.63 1.82 -4.74
N SER A 30 3.81 1.64 -3.70
CA SER A 30 2.35 1.62 -3.85
C SER A 30 1.78 2.99 -4.23
N ALA A 31 2.28 4.08 -3.63
CA ALA A 31 1.87 5.44 -4.01
C ALA A 31 2.21 5.73 -5.48
N LEU A 32 3.41 5.36 -5.93
CA LEU A 32 3.85 5.55 -7.32
C LEU A 32 3.01 4.70 -8.29
N SER A 33 2.78 3.42 -7.97
CA SER A 33 1.94 2.53 -8.78
C SER A 33 0.51 3.05 -8.92
N ASN A 34 -0.10 3.51 -7.82
CA ASN A 34 -1.44 4.10 -7.85
C ASN A 34 -1.48 5.42 -8.61
N PHE A 35 -0.43 6.25 -8.50
CA PHE A 35 -0.32 7.47 -9.28
C PHE A 35 -0.25 7.18 -10.80
N ILE A 36 0.57 6.23 -11.20
CA ILE A 36 0.68 5.79 -12.61
C ILE A 36 -0.67 5.24 -13.08
N SER A 37 -1.31 4.38 -12.31
CA SER A 37 -2.63 3.83 -12.64
C SER A 37 -3.69 4.92 -12.75
N PHE A 38 -3.66 5.93 -11.90
CA PHE A 38 -4.55 7.07 -11.98
C PHE A 38 -4.28 7.95 -13.21
N ALA A 39 -3.01 8.26 -13.48
CA ALA A 39 -2.61 9.15 -14.59
C ALA A 39 -2.90 8.53 -15.96
N PHE A 40 -2.64 7.24 -16.09
CA PHE A 40 -2.78 6.50 -17.35
C PHE A 40 -4.00 5.56 -17.36
N TYR A 41 -5.00 5.84 -16.52
CA TYR A 41 -6.16 4.98 -16.33
C TYR A 41 -6.84 4.59 -17.65
N ASP A 42 -7.13 5.57 -18.51
CA ASP A 42 -7.82 5.35 -19.79
C ASP A 42 -6.97 4.52 -20.76
N THR A 43 -5.64 4.73 -20.75
CA THR A 43 -4.69 3.97 -21.56
C THR A 43 -4.62 2.51 -21.10
N PHE A 44 -4.52 2.28 -19.80
CA PHE A 44 -4.53 0.93 -19.23
C PHE A 44 -5.87 0.24 -19.47
N GLN A 45 -6.99 0.93 -19.28
CA GLN A 45 -8.30 0.37 -19.54
C GLN A 45 -8.45 -0.09 -20.98
N SER A 46 -8.03 0.73 -21.98
CA SER A 46 -8.08 0.36 -23.38
C SER A 46 -7.15 -0.81 -23.72
N LEU A 47 -5.94 -0.82 -23.14
CA LEU A 47 -4.97 -1.90 -23.33
C LEU A 47 -5.50 -3.24 -22.75
N PHE A 48 -6.07 -3.20 -21.55
CA PHE A 48 -6.63 -4.38 -20.92
C PHE A 48 -7.93 -4.86 -21.61
N ALA A 49 -8.73 -3.96 -22.17
CA ALA A 49 -9.88 -4.34 -23.00
C ALA A 49 -9.43 -5.09 -24.27
N GLN A 50 -8.38 -4.62 -24.95
CA GLN A 50 -7.79 -5.32 -26.11
C GLN A 50 -7.18 -6.67 -25.69
N MET A 51 -6.51 -6.73 -24.56
CA MET A 51 -5.99 -7.97 -23.99
C MET A 51 -7.12 -8.96 -23.69
N ALA A 52 -8.19 -8.51 -23.03
CA ALA A 52 -9.34 -9.36 -22.71
C ALA A 52 -10.05 -9.89 -23.97
N ALA A 53 -10.13 -9.07 -25.02
CA ALA A 53 -10.68 -9.47 -26.31
C ALA A 53 -9.75 -10.40 -27.12
N GLY A 54 -8.47 -10.53 -26.74
CA GLY A 54 -7.48 -11.28 -27.53
C GLY A 54 -7.23 -10.64 -28.89
N GLU A 55 -7.24 -9.29 -28.97
CA GLU A 55 -7.13 -8.55 -30.22
C GLU A 55 -5.77 -7.87 -30.39
N GLY A 56 -5.40 -7.59 -31.63
CA GLY A 56 -4.18 -6.85 -31.96
C GLY A 56 -2.90 -7.60 -31.56
N MET A 57 -2.04 -6.96 -30.73
CA MET A 57 -0.77 -7.57 -30.32
C MET A 57 -0.94 -8.79 -29.40
N PHE A 58 -2.12 -9.08 -28.91
CA PHE A 58 -2.41 -10.17 -27.98
C PHE A 58 -3.01 -11.41 -28.66
N GLU A 59 -3.33 -11.36 -29.95
CA GLU A 59 -3.99 -12.44 -30.71
C GLU A 59 -3.20 -13.76 -30.65
N ASP A 60 -1.91 -13.71 -31.00
CA ASP A 60 -1.04 -14.89 -30.96
C ASP A 60 -0.88 -15.47 -29.52
N MET A 61 -0.87 -14.60 -28.51
CA MET A 61 -0.77 -15.02 -27.11
C MET A 61 -2.09 -15.65 -26.61
N ALA A 62 -3.22 -15.12 -27.00
CA ALA A 62 -4.53 -15.66 -26.66
C ALA A 62 -4.71 -17.06 -27.25
N GLU A 63 -4.32 -17.27 -28.51
CA GLU A 63 -4.35 -18.60 -29.15
C GLU A 63 -3.44 -19.61 -28.44
N GLN A 64 -2.23 -19.20 -28.03
CA GLN A 64 -1.28 -20.10 -27.37
C GLN A 64 -1.68 -20.45 -25.94
N MET A 65 -2.30 -19.53 -25.20
CA MET A 65 -2.63 -19.71 -23.78
C MET A 65 -4.00 -20.33 -23.52
N GLY A 66 -4.92 -20.30 -24.49
CA GLY A 66 -6.26 -20.90 -24.38
C GLY A 66 -6.99 -20.52 -23.09
N ASP A 67 -7.45 -21.51 -22.32
CA ASP A 67 -8.23 -21.30 -21.07
C ASP A 67 -7.51 -20.41 -20.04
N SER A 68 -6.17 -20.45 -20.02
CA SER A 68 -5.39 -19.58 -19.11
C SER A 68 -5.52 -18.10 -19.48
N TRP A 69 -5.73 -17.81 -20.77
CA TRP A 69 -6.01 -16.45 -21.23
C TRP A 69 -7.34 -15.91 -20.71
N GLU A 70 -8.40 -16.72 -20.73
CA GLU A 70 -9.70 -16.31 -20.20
C GLU A 70 -9.64 -15.94 -18.72
N ILE A 71 -8.89 -16.71 -17.90
CA ILE A 71 -8.67 -16.41 -16.48
C ILE A 71 -7.97 -15.07 -16.32
N MET A 72 -6.95 -14.80 -17.14
CA MET A 72 -6.20 -13.55 -17.09
C MET A 72 -7.03 -12.36 -17.57
N ALA A 73 -7.84 -12.54 -18.61
CA ALA A 73 -8.79 -11.56 -19.11
C ALA A 73 -9.82 -11.18 -18.05
N GLN A 74 -10.45 -12.13 -17.40
CA GLN A 74 -11.42 -11.89 -16.32
C GLN A 74 -10.76 -11.17 -15.13
N ALA A 75 -9.55 -11.55 -14.74
CA ALA A 75 -8.82 -10.88 -13.67
C ALA A 75 -8.52 -9.41 -14.01
N SER A 76 -8.16 -9.12 -15.28
CA SER A 76 -7.91 -7.76 -15.76
C SER A 76 -9.19 -6.93 -15.81
N GLU A 77 -10.30 -7.47 -16.28
CA GLU A 77 -11.60 -6.78 -16.25
C GLU A 77 -12.03 -6.43 -14.83
N MET A 78 -11.87 -7.36 -13.87
CA MET A 78 -12.16 -7.10 -12.46
C MET A 78 -11.28 -5.97 -11.90
N ALA A 79 -9.99 -5.96 -12.22
CA ALA A 79 -9.05 -4.93 -11.75
C ALA A 79 -9.42 -3.53 -12.28
N PHE A 80 -9.89 -3.43 -13.52
CA PHE A 80 -10.24 -2.17 -14.17
C PHE A 80 -11.72 -1.78 -14.10
N SER A 81 -12.59 -2.67 -13.63
CA SER A 81 -13.96 -2.30 -13.23
C SER A 81 -13.98 -1.33 -12.03
N ILE A 82 -12.87 -1.29 -11.29
CA ILE A 82 -12.64 -0.35 -10.19
C ILE A 82 -12.37 1.03 -10.77
N GLY A 83 -13.28 1.97 -10.52
CA GLY A 83 -13.20 3.31 -11.11
C GLY A 83 -11.91 4.07 -10.75
N ARG A 84 -11.52 5.01 -11.60
CA ARG A 84 -10.33 5.87 -11.45
C ARG A 84 -10.16 6.50 -10.07
N GLY A 85 -11.28 6.83 -9.40
CA GLY A 85 -11.30 7.41 -8.06
C GLY A 85 -10.67 6.51 -6.98
N TYR A 86 -10.70 5.20 -7.15
CA TYR A 86 -10.04 4.25 -6.26
C TYR A 86 -8.53 4.48 -6.20
N TYR A 87 -7.87 4.54 -7.36
CA TYR A 87 -6.42 4.73 -7.43
C TYR A 87 -5.97 6.07 -6.84
N PHE A 88 -6.77 7.12 -7.03
CA PHE A 88 -6.50 8.42 -6.41
C PHE A 88 -6.61 8.35 -4.89
N LEU A 89 -7.65 7.71 -4.37
CA LEU A 89 -7.87 7.56 -2.93
C LEU A 89 -6.78 6.69 -2.29
N GLU A 90 -6.44 5.56 -2.91
CA GLU A 90 -5.35 4.69 -2.49
C GLU A 90 -4.00 5.44 -2.44
N MET A 91 -3.69 6.21 -3.47
CA MET A 91 -2.48 7.03 -3.52
C MET A 91 -2.40 7.98 -2.31
N LEU A 92 -3.49 8.69 -1.99
CA LEU A 92 -3.53 9.60 -0.83
C LEU A 92 -3.32 8.85 0.49
N LEU A 93 -3.90 7.68 0.65
CA LEU A 93 -3.74 6.86 1.85
C LEU A 93 -2.30 6.33 1.99
N TYR A 94 -1.65 5.94 0.90
CA TYR A 94 -0.23 5.56 0.94
C TYR A 94 0.68 6.74 1.27
N VAL A 95 0.38 7.95 0.79
CA VAL A 95 1.10 9.17 1.20
C VAL A 95 0.90 9.45 2.70
N ALA A 96 -0.31 9.30 3.22
CA ALA A 96 -0.58 9.44 4.66
C ALA A 96 0.16 8.38 5.48
N SER A 97 0.17 7.12 5.01
CA SER A 97 0.95 6.03 5.61
C SER A 97 2.45 6.36 5.64
N PHE A 98 3.00 6.87 4.55
CA PHE A 98 4.39 7.31 4.46
C PHE A 98 4.72 8.39 5.50
N VAL A 99 3.87 9.42 5.64
CA VAL A 99 4.03 10.45 6.67
C VAL A 99 3.99 9.85 8.08
N GLY A 100 3.07 8.91 8.33
CA GLY A 100 3.01 8.16 9.60
C GLY A 100 4.32 7.45 9.92
N VAL A 101 4.90 6.74 8.94
CA VAL A 101 6.18 6.04 9.09
C VAL A 101 7.33 7.02 9.30
N LEU A 102 7.35 8.18 8.60
CA LEU A 102 8.35 9.25 8.85
C LEU A 102 8.31 9.77 10.28
N MET A 103 7.11 9.94 10.84
CA MET A 103 6.95 10.36 12.23
C MET A 103 7.40 9.27 13.22
N MET A 104 7.10 7.99 12.93
CA MET A 104 7.61 6.85 13.72
C MET A 104 9.14 6.74 13.61
N TRP A 105 9.71 7.03 12.45
CA TRP A 105 11.16 7.13 12.27
C TRP A 105 11.79 8.17 13.18
N LYS A 106 11.07 9.26 13.48
CA LYS A 106 11.45 10.29 14.45
C LYS A 106 11.03 9.97 15.89
N LEU A 107 10.63 8.74 16.19
CA LEU A 107 10.16 8.25 17.49
C LEU A 107 8.91 8.98 18.03
N GLN A 108 8.09 9.57 17.17
CA GLN A 108 6.87 10.27 17.56
C GLN A 108 5.68 9.31 17.63
N LYS A 109 5.01 9.23 18.78
CA LYS A 109 3.80 8.40 18.99
C LYS A 109 2.67 8.70 18.01
N ARG A 110 2.50 9.96 17.63
CA ARG A 110 1.48 10.38 16.66
C ARG A 110 1.61 9.67 15.31
N GLY A 111 2.85 9.35 14.90
CA GLY A 111 3.11 8.62 13.67
C GLY A 111 2.44 7.26 13.61
N PHE A 112 2.44 6.53 14.73
CA PHE A 112 1.75 5.23 14.81
C PHE A 112 0.24 5.36 14.60
N HIS A 113 -0.39 6.38 15.18
CA HIS A 113 -1.83 6.59 15.01
C HIS A 113 -2.18 6.94 13.56
N ILE A 114 -1.39 7.83 12.93
CA ILE A 114 -1.60 8.20 11.51
C ILE A 114 -1.43 6.97 10.62
N TYR A 115 -0.37 6.19 10.84
CA TYR A 115 -0.12 4.94 10.11
C TYR A 115 -1.27 3.94 10.28
N ALA A 116 -1.69 3.67 11.52
CA ALA A 116 -2.76 2.72 11.81
C ALA A 116 -4.10 3.15 11.19
N ILE A 117 -4.44 4.44 11.28
CA ILE A 117 -5.66 4.99 10.67
C ILE A 117 -5.59 4.84 9.13
N ALA A 118 -4.47 5.19 8.51
CA ALA A 118 -4.29 5.04 7.06
C ALA A 118 -4.46 3.57 6.63
N GLN A 119 -3.88 2.62 7.38
CA GLN A 119 -4.01 1.19 7.10
C GLN A 119 -5.47 0.69 7.24
N ILE A 120 -6.19 1.14 8.26
CA ILE A 120 -7.61 0.77 8.44
C ILE A 120 -8.46 1.36 7.31
N LEU A 121 -8.22 2.61 6.92
CA LEU A 121 -8.93 3.23 5.80
C LEU A 121 -8.64 2.51 4.47
N MET A 122 -7.39 2.08 4.23
CA MET A 122 -7.06 1.24 3.06
C MET A 122 -7.85 -0.07 3.05
N LEU A 123 -7.99 -0.74 4.22
CA LEU A 123 -8.81 -1.95 4.32
C LEU A 123 -10.28 -1.70 3.99
N ILE A 124 -10.83 -0.58 4.43
CA ILE A 124 -12.21 -0.20 4.12
C ILE A 124 -12.34 0.04 2.61
N VAL A 125 -11.43 0.82 2.03
CA VAL A 125 -11.45 1.14 0.60
C VAL A 125 -11.33 -0.13 -0.24
N ILE A 126 -10.35 -0.98 0.02
CA ILE A 126 -10.18 -2.22 -0.75
C ILE A 126 -11.40 -3.15 -0.60
N THR A 127 -11.96 -3.28 0.60
CA THR A 127 -13.15 -4.12 0.85
C THR A 127 -14.37 -3.61 0.10
N VAL A 128 -14.57 -2.29 0.05
CA VAL A 128 -15.71 -1.68 -0.64
C VAL A 128 -15.60 -1.84 -2.15
N PHE A 129 -14.41 -1.66 -2.70
CA PHE A 129 -14.20 -1.66 -4.15
C PHE A 129 -13.91 -3.04 -4.75
N THR A 130 -13.18 -3.91 -4.04
CA THR A 130 -12.73 -5.21 -4.58
C THR A 130 -13.40 -6.42 -3.97
N LYS A 131 -14.12 -6.27 -2.85
CA LYS A 131 -14.75 -7.36 -2.07
C LYS A 131 -13.74 -8.44 -1.58
N ILE A 132 -12.45 -8.19 -1.67
CA ILE A 132 -11.38 -9.08 -1.21
C ILE A 132 -11.02 -8.72 0.23
N THR A 133 -11.19 -9.65 1.19
CA THR A 133 -11.12 -9.30 2.61
C THR A 133 -9.97 -9.95 3.39
N PHE A 134 -9.61 -11.20 3.10
CA PHE A 134 -8.73 -11.97 3.99
C PHE A 134 -7.24 -11.58 3.93
N GLY A 135 -6.64 -11.55 2.76
CA GLY A 135 -5.21 -11.29 2.60
C GLY A 135 -4.77 -9.92 3.13
N PRO A 136 -5.39 -8.83 2.68
CA PRO A 136 -5.09 -7.47 3.16
C PRO A 136 -5.29 -7.28 4.66
N VAL A 137 -6.33 -7.89 5.25
CA VAL A 137 -6.60 -7.81 6.69
C VAL A 137 -5.49 -8.44 7.51
N LEU A 138 -5.06 -9.66 7.15
CA LEU A 138 -3.96 -10.36 7.82
C LEU A 138 -2.65 -9.56 7.74
N TRP A 139 -2.34 -9.02 6.55
CA TRP A 139 -1.13 -8.25 6.33
C TRP A 139 -1.11 -6.96 7.16
N THR A 140 -2.21 -6.22 7.15
CA THR A 140 -2.37 -4.98 7.93
C THR A 140 -2.29 -5.26 9.43
N ALA A 141 -2.97 -6.29 9.93
CA ALA A 141 -2.95 -6.70 11.33
C ALA A 141 -1.53 -7.07 11.77
N LEU A 142 -0.79 -7.81 10.94
CA LEU A 142 0.60 -8.19 11.20
C LEU A 142 1.49 -6.95 11.39
N PHE A 143 1.45 -5.99 10.46
CA PHE A 143 2.27 -4.78 10.56
C PHE A 143 1.90 -3.93 11.78
N ILE A 144 0.62 -3.70 12.05
CA ILE A 144 0.18 -2.97 13.24
C ILE A 144 0.66 -3.67 14.52
N ALA A 145 0.54 -5.00 14.59
CA ALA A 145 0.99 -5.78 15.74
C ALA A 145 2.52 -5.70 15.93
N MET A 146 3.30 -5.68 14.85
CA MET A 146 4.76 -5.53 14.91
C MET A 146 5.20 -4.14 15.38
N TYR A 147 4.46 -3.09 15.06
CA TYR A 147 4.75 -1.73 15.53
C TYR A 147 4.31 -1.46 16.97
N TYR A 148 3.29 -2.18 17.47
CA TYR A 148 2.70 -1.93 18.79
C TYR A 148 3.69 -2.01 19.97
N PRO A 149 4.61 -3.00 20.07
CA PRO A 149 5.60 -3.04 21.13
C PRO A 149 6.53 -1.82 21.16
N HIS A 150 6.87 -1.32 19.97
CA HIS A 150 7.75 -0.15 19.82
C HIS A 150 7.03 1.15 20.17
N TYR A 151 5.73 1.25 19.86
CA TYR A 151 4.88 2.35 20.30
C TYR A 151 4.89 2.52 21.81
N LYS A 152 4.80 1.41 22.54
CA LYS A 152 4.73 1.44 24.01
C LYS A 152 6.07 1.70 24.69
N LYS A 153 7.20 1.23 24.10
CA LYS A 153 8.51 1.24 24.75
C LYS A 153 9.46 2.35 24.28
N SER A 154 9.38 2.76 23.01
CA SER A 154 10.44 3.53 22.37
C SER A 154 9.99 4.88 21.81
N MET A 155 8.69 5.13 21.67
CA MET A 155 8.17 6.38 21.13
C MET A 155 7.77 7.35 22.24
N GLN A 156 8.01 8.63 22.03
CA GLN A 156 7.66 9.74 22.93
C GLN A 156 6.50 10.58 22.37
#